data_72944ae1a69a37bfcfbb700de8ec9bc5
#
_entry.id   72944ae1a69a37bfcfbb700de8ec9bc5
#
_cell.length_a   1.000
_cell.length_b   1.000
_cell.length_c   1.000
_cell.angle_alpha   90.00
_cell.angle_beta   90.00
_cell.angle_gamma   90.00
#
_symmetry.space_group_name_H-M   'P 1'
#
loop_
_entity.id
_entity.type
_entity.pdbx_description
1 polymer ?
#
loop_
_entity_poly.entity_id
_entity_poly.type
_entity_poly.pdbx_seq_one_letter_code
_entity_poly.pdbx_strand_id
1 'polypeptide(L)'
;GFLSCRNCGYLINCPNCEVPLSVHLGSQGKKWLSCHWCDHKSRLINRCPDCHSTAFKPFGIGTQRVIEFLNEEFPDLRVLRFDRDTTSGKDGHRDILSKFSKGDADILVGTQMLAKGIDIPNITLSVVIAADGLLHRPDISAEEKSLQLFLQLAGRAGRAQKKGKVIFQTYKP
;
A
#
# COMPACT_ATOMS: atom_id res chain seq x y z
N GLY A 1 6.33 9.66 0.67
CA GLY A 1 6.69 8.25 0.79
C GLY A 1 8.19 8.08 0.94
N PHE A 2 8.64 6.94 1.43
CA PHE A 2 10.05 6.60 1.56
C PHE A 2 10.58 5.88 0.31
N LEU A 3 11.91 5.85 0.14
CA LEU A 3 12.57 5.13 -0.95
C LEU A 3 12.99 3.74 -0.50
N SER A 4 12.75 2.75 -1.36
CA SER A 4 13.29 1.41 -1.19
C SER A 4 14.06 0.96 -2.43
N CYS A 5 15.11 0.19 -2.20
CA CYS A 5 15.79 -0.53 -3.27
C CYS A 5 14.92 -1.66 -3.76
N ARG A 6 14.62 -1.68 -5.05
CA ARG A 6 13.77 -2.72 -5.65
C ARG A 6 14.47 -4.06 -5.86
N ASN A 7 15.80 -4.06 -5.68
CA ASN A 7 16.62 -5.25 -5.85
C ASN A 7 16.75 -6.05 -4.53
N CYS A 8 17.03 -5.36 -3.40
CA CYS A 8 17.29 -6.03 -2.12
C CYS A 8 16.35 -5.61 -0.98
N GLY A 9 15.40 -4.71 -1.22
CA GLY A 9 14.49 -4.20 -0.20
C GLY A 9 15.10 -3.19 0.77
N TYR A 10 16.37 -2.78 0.60
CA TYR A 10 17.02 -1.81 1.47
C TYR A 10 16.23 -0.51 1.58
N LEU A 11 16.04 -0.04 2.83
CA LEU A 11 15.40 1.23 3.16
C LEU A 11 16.45 2.23 3.61
N ILE A 12 16.29 3.49 3.20
CA ILE A 12 17.19 4.57 3.66
C ILE A 12 16.66 5.05 5.01
N ASN A 13 17.32 4.62 6.07
CA ASN A 13 16.93 4.97 7.45
C ASN A 13 17.61 6.24 7.94
N CYS A 14 16.94 6.91 8.88
CA CYS A 14 17.51 8.04 9.62
C CYS A 14 18.63 7.53 10.54
N PRO A 15 19.81 8.16 10.52
CA PRO A 15 20.92 7.74 11.38
C PRO A 15 20.66 7.97 12.88
N ASN A 16 19.71 8.85 13.23
CA ASN A 16 19.39 9.18 14.61
C ASN A 16 18.21 8.38 15.19
N CYS A 17 17.24 8.02 14.33
CA CYS A 17 15.95 7.44 14.76
C CYS A 17 15.72 6.04 14.18
N GLU A 18 16.60 5.56 13.29
CA GLU A 18 16.50 4.27 12.60
C GLU A 18 15.19 4.04 11.78
N VAL A 19 14.35 5.07 11.66
CA VAL A 19 13.13 5.03 10.87
C VAL A 19 13.39 5.39 9.42
N PRO A 20 12.60 4.87 8.44
CA PRO A 20 12.76 5.23 7.04
C PRO A 20 12.59 6.73 6.78
N LEU A 21 13.52 7.31 6.03
CA LEU A 21 13.46 8.70 5.59
C LEU A 21 12.41 8.87 4.49
N SER A 22 11.63 9.93 4.58
CA SER A 22 10.64 10.29 3.57
C SER A 22 11.21 11.21 2.50
N VAL A 23 10.77 11.01 1.24
CA VAL A 23 11.11 11.89 0.13
C VAL A 23 10.23 13.13 0.18
N HIS A 24 10.85 14.27 0.15
CA HIS A 24 10.23 15.59 0.02
C HIS A 24 10.57 16.22 -1.32
N LEU A 25 9.62 16.99 -1.85
CA LEU A 25 9.76 17.73 -3.10
C LEU A 25 9.61 19.22 -2.80
N GLY A 26 10.61 20.01 -3.14
CA GLY A 26 10.58 21.46 -3.03
C GLY A 26 9.98 22.16 -4.24
N SER A 27 9.78 23.48 -4.12
CA SER A 27 9.13 24.32 -5.12
C SER A 27 9.81 24.37 -6.48
N GLN A 28 11.10 24.01 -6.55
CA GLN A 28 11.89 23.97 -7.80
C GLN A 28 12.20 22.54 -8.27
N GLY A 29 11.40 21.55 -7.87
CA GLY A 29 11.64 20.16 -8.22
C GLY A 29 12.81 19.49 -7.47
N LYS A 30 13.49 20.21 -6.57
CA LYS A 30 14.58 19.68 -5.76
C LYS A 30 14.02 18.66 -4.76
N LYS A 31 14.56 17.44 -4.79
CA LYS A 31 14.17 16.36 -3.88
C LYS A 31 15.21 16.17 -2.79
N TRP A 32 14.75 15.90 -1.57
CA TRP A 32 15.61 15.50 -0.46
C TRP A 32 14.92 14.46 0.41
N LEU A 33 15.68 13.81 1.28
CA LEU A 33 15.18 12.91 2.30
C LEU A 33 15.06 13.66 3.63
N SER A 34 13.98 13.43 4.37
CA SER A 34 13.79 13.99 5.70
C SER A 34 13.18 12.98 6.67
N CYS A 35 13.63 13.03 7.91
CA CYS A 35 13.05 12.28 9.02
C CYS A 35 11.87 13.07 9.60
N HIS A 36 10.73 12.41 9.79
CA HIS A 36 9.56 13.04 10.41
C HIS A 36 9.65 13.13 11.95
N TRP A 37 10.67 12.51 12.57
CA TRP A 37 10.82 12.50 14.01
C TRP A 37 11.83 13.53 14.51
N CYS A 38 12.98 13.64 13.85
CA CYS A 38 14.06 14.53 14.29
C CYS A 38 14.45 15.59 13.25
N ASP A 39 13.67 15.71 12.17
CA ASP A 39 13.93 16.64 11.05
C ASP A 39 15.31 16.51 10.38
N HIS A 40 16.03 15.40 10.64
CA HIS A 40 17.27 15.10 9.93
C HIS A 40 17.04 15.13 8.44
N LYS A 41 17.90 15.85 7.69
CA LYS A 41 17.81 15.99 6.23
C LYS A 41 19.04 15.42 5.59
N SER A 42 18.85 14.65 4.51
CA SER A 42 19.94 14.14 3.70
C SER A 42 19.64 14.24 2.21
N ARG A 43 20.69 14.11 1.38
CA ARG A 43 20.53 14.05 -0.07
C ARG A 43 19.99 12.70 -0.48
N LEU A 44 19.31 12.68 -1.64
CA LEU A 44 18.96 11.42 -2.29
C LEU A 44 20.24 10.65 -2.64
N ILE A 45 20.23 9.36 -2.38
CA ILE A 45 21.28 8.46 -2.83
C ILE A 45 20.87 7.82 -4.16
N ASN A 46 21.81 7.67 -5.07
CA ASN A 46 21.57 7.11 -6.40
C ASN A 46 21.93 5.62 -6.49
N ARG A 47 22.65 5.09 -5.49
CA ARG A 47 23.03 3.68 -5.42
C ARG A 47 22.74 3.12 -4.06
N CYS A 48 22.27 1.89 -4.04
CA CYS A 48 22.02 1.15 -2.82
C CYS A 48 23.35 0.88 -2.09
N PRO A 49 23.47 1.21 -0.79
CA PRO A 49 24.66 0.90 -0.03
C PRO A 49 24.88 -0.61 0.14
N ASP A 50 23.82 -1.39 0.09
CA ASP A 50 23.82 -2.83 0.33
C ASP A 50 24.14 -3.62 -0.94
N CYS A 51 23.37 -3.44 -2.02
CA CYS A 51 23.51 -4.23 -3.26
C CYS A 51 24.01 -3.43 -4.46
N HIS A 52 24.39 -2.16 -4.29
CA HIS A 52 24.91 -1.24 -5.33
C HIS A 52 23.95 -0.98 -6.52
N SER A 53 22.73 -1.49 -6.48
CA SER A 53 21.71 -1.24 -7.50
C SER A 53 21.30 0.23 -7.52
N THR A 54 20.95 0.74 -8.71
CA THR A 54 20.38 2.07 -8.90
C THR A 54 18.83 2.06 -8.87
N ALA A 55 18.22 0.91 -8.62
CA ALA A 55 16.78 0.71 -8.68
C ALA A 55 16.04 1.23 -7.42
N PHE A 56 16.29 2.48 -7.03
CA PHE A 56 15.52 3.15 -5.98
C PHE A 56 14.22 3.72 -6.55
N LYS A 57 13.11 3.36 -5.92
CA LYS A 57 11.80 3.92 -6.25
C LYS A 57 11.05 4.30 -4.98
N PRO A 58 10.14 5.28 -5.05
CA PRO A 58 9.23 5.54 -3.95
C PRO A 58 8.48 4.27 -3.59
N PHE A 59 8.36 4.03 -2.28
CA PHE A 59 7.64 2.88 -1.78
C PHE A 59 6.14 3.12 -1.89
N GLY A 60 5.42 2.08 -2.29
CA GLY A 60 3.98 2.12 -2.50
C GLY A 60 3.62 2.54 -3.94
N ILE A 61 2.66 1.83 -4.47
CA ILE A 61 2.00 2.16 -5.72
C ILE A 61 0.69 2.84 -5.33
N GLY A 62 0.42 4.06 -5.83
CA GLY A 62 -0.86 4.72 -5.60
C GLY A 62 -2.02 3.90 -6.19
N THR A 63 -3.19 3.97 -5.57
CA THR A 63 -4.41 3.27 -6.02
C THR A 63 -4.71 3.54 -7.49
N GLN A 64 -4.52 4.76 -7.94
CA GLN A 64 -4.72 5.16 -9.32
C GLN A 64 -3.88 4.32 -10.30
N ARG A 65 -2.60 4.18 -10.01
CA ARG A 65 -1.68 3.43 -10.89
C ARG A 65 -1.98 1.92 -10.92
N VAL A 66 -2.48 1.38 -9.80
CA VAL A 66 -2.95 0.00 -9.76
C VAL A 66 -4.17 -0.18 -10.67
N ILE A 67 -5.10 0.77 -10.65
CA ILE A 67 -6.30 0.74 -11.48
C ILE A 67 -5.94 0.87 -12.96
N GLU A 68 -5.06 1.79 -13.32
CA GLU A 68 -4.56 1.94 -14.69
C GLU A 68 -3.99 0.62 -15.21
N PHE A 69 -3.11 -0.01 -14.45
CA PHE A 69 -2.54 -1.31 -14.77
C PHE A 69 -3.61 -2.41 -14.91
N LEU A 70 -4.57 -2.47 -13.99
CA LEU A 70 -5.64 -3.48 -14.06
C LEU A 70 -6.54 -3.29 -15.28
N ASN A 71 -6.86 -2.05 -15.64
CA ASN A 71 -7.66 -1.76 -16.84
C ASN A 71 -6.91 -2.07 -18.14
N GLU A 72 -5.58 -1.92 -18.16
CA GLU A 72 -4.75 -2.27 -19.32
C GLU A 72 -4.62 -3.78 -19.49
N GLU A 73 -4.33 -4.51 -18.40
CA GLU A 73 -4.08 -5.96 -18.46
C GLU A 73 -5.36 -6.80 -18.45
N PHE A 74 -6.45 -6.27 -17.87
CA PHE A 74 -7.72 -6.96 -17.70
C PHE A 74 -8.91 -6.07 -18.10
N PRO A 75 -9.04 -5.69 -19.38
CA PRO A 75 -10.05 -4.72 -19.83
C PRO A 75 -11.49 -5.18 -19.60
N ASP A 76 -11.73 -6.48 -19.49
CA ASP A 76 -13.07 -7.05 -19.26
C ASP A 76 -13.52 -7.00 -17.80
N LEU A 77 -12.61 -6.66 -16.86
CA LEU A 77 -12.93 -6.59 -15.43
C LEU A 77 -13.32 -5.17 -15.02
N ARG A 78 -14.40 -5.08 -14.27
CA ARG A 78 -14.90 -3.81 -13.71
C ARG A 78 -14.16 -3.51 -12.42
N VAL A 79 -13.39 -2.41 -12.39
CA VAL A 79 -12.58 -2.01 -11.25
C VAL A 79 -13.21 -0.82 -10.54
N LEU A 80 -13.43 -0.91 -9.23
CA LEU A 80 -13.85 0.20 -8.37
C LEU A 80 -12.68 0.69 -7.52
N ARG A 81 -12.61 2.00 -7.34
CA ARG A 81 -11.65 2.68 -6.47
C ARG A 81 -12.28 3.01 -5.11
N PHE A 82 -11.57 2.68 -4.03
CA PHE A 82 -11.97 2.96 -2.66
C PHE A 82 -10.81 3.58 -1.89
N ASP A 83 -10.72 4.88 -1.90
CA ASP A 83 -9.74 5.63 -1.13
C ASP A 83 -10.34 6.95 -0.61
N ARG A 84 -9.52 7.74 0.07
CA ARG A 84 -9.96 8.98 0.70
C ARG A 84 -10.58 9.96 -0.30
N ASP A 85 -10.06 10.01 -1.53
CA ASP A 85 -10.51 10.96 -2.56
C ASP A 85 -11.89 10.55 -3.09
N THR A 86 -12.14 9.26 -3.25
CA THR A 86 -13.41 8.73 -3.78
C THR A 86 -14.49 8.58 -2.71
N THR A 87 -14.12 8.64 -1.43
CA THR A 87 -15.00 8.41 -0.29
C THR A 87 -15.29 9.67 0.54
N SER A 88 -14.86 10.86 0.09
CA SER A 88 -15.00 12.14 0.81
C SER A 88 -16.45 12.66 0.92
N GLY A 89 -17.40 12.10 0.17
CA GLY A 89 -18.83 12.43 0.27
C GLY A 89 -19.52 11.72 1.44
N LYS A 90 -20.64 12.29 1.91
CA LYS A 90 -21.40 11.83 3.10
C LYS A 90 -21.81 10.36 3.05
N ASP A 91 -21.99 9.78 1.85
CA ASP A 91 -22.37 8.39 1.61
C ASP A 91 -21.40 7.62 0.68
N GLY A 92 -20.28 8.25 0.26
CA GLY A 92 -19.35 7.68 -0.71
C GLY A 92 -18.80 6.30 -0.34
N HIS A 93 -18.52 6.05 0.95
CA HIS A 93 -18.10 4.76 1.44
C HIS A 93 -19.18 3.67 1.23
N ARG A 94 -20.41 3.99 1.63
CA ARG A 94 -21.52 3.04 1.59
C ARG A 94 -21.92 2.70 0.16
N ASP A 95 -21.92 3.68 -0.71
CA ASP A 95 -22.32 3.51 -2.13
C ASP A 95 -21.35 2.61 -2.88
N ILE A 96 -20.04 2.83 -2.72
CA ILE A 96 -19.01 2.01 -3.38
C ILE A 96 -19.10 0.56 -2.90
N LEU A 97 -19.25 0.36 -1.58
CA LEU A 97 -19.35 -0.98 -1.00
C LEU A 97 -20.63 -1.68 -1.41
N SER A 98 -21.75 -0.94 -1.49
CA SER A 98 -23.03 -1.47 -1.97
C SER A 98 -22.92 -1.95 -3.42
N LYS A 99 -22.31 -1.15 -4.31
CA LYS A 99 -22.08 -1.56 -5.71
C LYS A 99 -21.23 -2.82 -5.79
N PHE A 100 -20.14 -2.87 -5.05
CA PHE A 100 -19.27 -4.05 -5.04
C PHE A 100 -19.99 -5.30 -4.50
N SER A 101 -20.75 -5.16 -3.41
CA SER A 101 -21.52 -6.28 -2.82
C SER A 101 -22.63 -6.80 -3.74
N LYS A 102 -23.19 -5.94 -4.60
CA LYS A 102 -24.22 -6.31 -5.59
C LYS A 102 -23.60 -6.96 -6.84
N GLY A 103 -22.28 -6.98 -6.97
CA GLY A 103 -21.60 -7.52 -8.13
C GLY A 103 -21.52 -6.55 -9.30
N ASP A 104 -21.67 -5.25 -9.07
CA ASP A 104 -21.52 -4.22 -10.11
C ASP A 104 -20.03 -4.01 -10.49
N ALA A 105 -19.12 -4.58 -9.73
CA ALA A 105 -17.69 -4.62 -10.02
C ALA A 105 -17.05 -5.94 -9.58
N ASP A 106 -15.94 -6.27 -10.24
CA ASP A 106 -15.21 -7.51 -10.07
C ASP A 106 -13.99 -7.32 -9.16
N ILE A 107 -13.40 -6.12 -9.15
CA ILE A 107 -12.24 -5.78 -8.33
C ILE A 107 -12.51 -4.47 -7.57
N LEU A 108 -12.13 -4.48 -6.28
CA LEU A 108 -12.13 -3.29 -5.44
C LEU A 108 -10.69 -2.96 -5.04
N VAL A 109 -10.18 -1.82 -5.49
CA VAL A 109 -8.82 -1.32 -5.21
C VAL A 109 -8.89 -0.21 -4.19
N GLY A 110 -8.12 -0.31 -3.11
CA GLY A 110 -8.11 0.74 -2.11
C GLY A 110 -6.89 0.72 -1.21
N THR A 111 -6.94 1.56 -0.20
CA THR A 111 -5.92 1.67 0.84
C THR A 111 -6.28 0.79 2.03
N GLN A 112 -5.55 0.90 3.14
CA GLN A 112 -5.85 0.20 4.40
C GLN A 112 -7.27 0.42 4.93
N MET A 113 -7.99 1.43 4.44
CA MET A 113 -9.40 1.66 4.78
C MET A 113 -10.27 0.46 4.41
N LEU A 114 -9.93 -0.28 3.34
CA LEU A 114 -10.62 -1.51 2.94
C LEU A 114 -10.52 -2.64 3.99
N ALA A 115 -9.45 -2.68 4.76
CA ALA A 115 -9.26 -3.73 5.75
C ALA A 115 -10.02 -3.47 7.05
N LYS A 116 -10.39 -2.22 7.32
CA LYS A 116 -11.04 -1.83 8.57
C LYS A 116 -12.57 -1.82 8.41
N GLY A 117 -13.25 -2.73 9.10
CA GLY A 117 -14.71 -2.64 9.30
C GLY A 117 -15.60 -2.98 8.11
N ILE A 118 -15.05 -3.41 6.97
CA ILE A 118 -15.85 -3.71 5.78
C ILE A 118 -16.18 -5.20 5.79
N ASP A 119 -17.46 -5.53 5.92
CA ASP A 119 -17.94 -6.90 5.75
C ASP A 119 -18.52 -7.04 4.34
N ILE A 120 -17.74 -7.64 3.44
CA ILE A 120 -18.16 -7.93 2.08
C ILE A 120 -18.24 -9.45 1.93
N PRO A 121 -19.44 -10.00 1.73
CA PRO A 121 -19.60 -11.42 1.43
C PRO A 121 -19.00 -11.73 0.05
N ASN A 122 -18.58 -12.99 -0.15
CA ASN A 122 -18.12 -13.51 -1.44
C ASN A 122 -16.76 -13.03 -1.95
N ILE A 123 -15.89 -12.46 -1.11
CA ILE A 123 -14.51 -12.20 -1.49
C ILE A 123 -13.76 -13.54 -1.59
N THR A 124 -13.28 -13.86 -2.78
CA THR A 124 -12.50 -15.08 -3.05
C THR A 124 -10.99 -14.83 -3.08
N LEU A 125 -10.57 -13.58 -3.34
CA LEU A 125 -9.17 -13.19 -3.41
C LEU A 125 -8.95 -11.84 -2.72
N SER A 126 -7.97 -11.78 -1.83
CA SER A 126 -7.44 -10.53 -1.27
C SER A 126 -5.95 -10.42 -1.59
N VAL A 127 -5.51 -9.27 -2.09
CA VAL A 127 -4.12 -9.02 -2.44
C VAL A 127 -3.61 -7.80 -1.70
N VAL A 128 -2.49 -7.94 -0.99
CA VAL A 128 -1.77 -6.83 -0.36
C VAL A 128 -0.52 -6.54 -1.17
N ILE A 129 -0.51 -5.39 -1.83
CA ILE A 129 0.62 -4.95 -2.65
C ILE A 129 1.60 -4.17 -1.78
N ALA A 130 2.90 -4.45 -1.91
CA ALA A 130 3.97 -3.80 -1.17
C ALA A 130 3.77 -3.88 0.36
N ALA A 131 3.55 -5.09 0.87
CA ALA A 131 3.30 -5.37 2.29
C ALA A 131 4.39 -4.80 3.21
N ASP A 132 5.65 -4.76 2.74
CA ASP A 132 6.78 -4.15 3.47
C ASP A 132 6.50 -2.71 3.90
N GLY A 133 5.72 -1.95 3.13
CA GLY A 133 5.35 -0.57 3.47
C GLY A 133 4.45 -0.45 4.70
N LEU A 134 3.84 -1.52 5.11
CA LEU A 134 3.06 -1.61 6.33
C LEU A 134 3.96 -1.93 7.52
N LEU A 135 4.91 -2.85 7.33
CA LEU A 135 5.83 -3.34 8.36
C LEU A 135 6.88 -2.28 8.74
N HIS A 136 7.37 -1.53 7.76
CA HIS A 136 8.44 -0.53 7.95
C HIS A 136 7.93 0.90 8.17
N ARG A 137 6.78 1.06 8.81
CA ARG A 137 6.35 2.40 9.23
C ARG A 137 7.14 2.88 10.44
N PRO A 138 7.38 4.20 10.56
CA PRO A 138 8.01 4.77 11.74
C PRO A 138 7.02 4.83 12.93
N ASP A 139 6.52 3.70 13.35
CA ASP A 139 5.57 3.54 14.45
C ASP A 139 5.98 2.29 15.22
N ILE A 140 6.18 2.40 16.51
CA ILE A 140 6.59 1.29 17.41
C ILE A 140 5.63 0.09 17.31
N SER A 141 4.35 0.34 17.00
CA SER A 141 3.33 -0.69 16.79
C SER A 141 3.07 -1.03 15.33
N ALA A 142 3.96 -0.66 14.41
CA ALA A 142 3.73 -0.89 12.98
C ALA A 142 3.60 -2.37 12.63
N GLU A 143 4.44 -3.22 13.22
CA GLU A 143 4.43 -4.67 12.98
C GLU A 143 3.14 -5.29 13.52
N GLU A 144 2.75 -4.96 14.75
CA GLU A 144 1.52 -5.46 15.36
C GLU A 144 0.28 -5.03 14.58
N LYS A 145 0.19 -3.74 14.23
CA LYS A 145 -0.91 -3.20 13.43
C LYS A 145 -0.96 -3.82 12.04
N SER A 146 0.19 -4.13 11.46
CA SER A 146 0.29 -4.80 10.16
C SER A 146 -0.18 -6.24 10.24
N LEU A 147 0.24 -6.97 11.28
CA LEU A 147 -0.22 -8.33 11.52
C LEU A 147 -1.74 -8.39 11.74
N GLN A 148 -2.28 -7.49 12.56
CA GLN A 148 -3.73 -7.38 12.77
C GLN A 148 -4.47 -7.12 11.45
N LEU A 149 -3.94 -6.25 10.59
CA LEU A 149 -4.48 -5.96 9.27
C LEU A 149 -4.46 -7.21 8.38
N PHE A 150 -3.36 -7.95 8.37
CA PHE A 150 -3.21 -9.18 7.60
C PHE A 150 -4.19 -10.26 8.05
N LEU A 151 -4.34 -10.44 9.36
CA LEU A 151 -5.31 -11.36 9.95
C LEU A 151 -6.75 -10.97 9.62
N GLN A 152 -7.08 -9.67 9.64
CA GLN A 152 -8.39 -9.18 9.23
C GLN A 152 -8.68 -9.47 7.76
N LEU A 153 -7.71 -9.30 6.87
CA LEU A 153 -7.85 -9.62 5.45
C LEU A 153 -7.96 -11.13 5.21
N ALA A 154 -7.16 -11.92 5.93
CA ALA A 154 -7.22 -13.37 5.86
C ALA A 154 -8.59 -13.92 6.31
N GLY A 155 -9.15 -13.35 7.39
CA GLY A 155 -10.47 -13.73 7.89
C GLY A 155 -11.64 -13.27 7.02
N ARG A 156 -11.41 -12.47 5.96
CA ARG A 156 -12.45 -12.01 5.02
C ARG A 156 -12.51 -12.83 3.74
N ALA A 157 -11.36 -13.32 3.28
CA ALA A 157 -11.31 -14.20 2.13
C ALA A 157 -11.90 -15.56 2.50
N GLY A 158 -12.93 -16.01 1.76
CA GLY A 158 -13.50 -17.34 1.95
C GLY A 158 -14.64 -17.45 2.96
N ARG A 159 -15.31 -16.35 3.27
CA ARG A 159 -16.60 -16.41 3.96
C ARG A 159 -17.68 -16.93 3.01
N ALA A 160 -18.62 -17.66 3.51
CA ALA A 160 -19.60 -18.48 2.79
C ALA A 160 -19.01 -19.80 2.27
N GLN A 161 -19.49 -20.35 1.18
CA GLN A 161 -19.12 -21.70 0.70
C GLN A 161 -17.87 -21.73 -0.18
N LYS A 162 -17.19 -20.60 -0.43
CA LYS A 162 -16.03 -20.54 -1.33
C LYS A 162 -14.73 -20.39 -0.54
N LYS A 163 -13.73 -21.20 -0.88
CA LYS A 163 -12.37 -21.06 -0.34
C LYS A 163 -11.78 -19.72 -0.79
N GLY A 164 -11.30 -18.94 0.17
CA GLY A 164 -10.63 -17.69 -0.10
C GLY A 164 -9.11 -17.85 -0.16
N LYS A 165 -8.46 -16.99 -0.94
CA LYS A 165 -7.01 -16.88 -1.04
C LYS A 165 -6.56 -15.48 -0.65
N VAL A 166 -5.45 -15.39 0.10
CA VAL A 166 -4.80 -14.10 0.40
C VAL A 166 -3.38 -14.16 -0.13
N ILE A 167 -2.97 -13.09 -0.83
CA ILE A 167 -1.63 -12.96 -1.39
C ILE A 167 -0.99 -11.70 -0.79
N PHE A 168 0.20 -11.84 -0.25
CA PHE A 168 1.04 -10.75 0.21
C PHE A 168 2.22 -10.61 -0.73
N GLN A 169 2.30 -9.48 -1.44
CA GLN A 169 3.46 -9.17 -2.26
C GLN A 169 4.47 -8.44 -1.38
N THR A 170 5.66 -8.98 -1.26
CA THR A 170 6.78 -8.45 -0.48
C THR A 170 8.07 -8.52 -1.27
N TYR A 171 9.06 -7.69 -0.91
CA TYR A 171 10.44 -7.71 -1.43
C TYR A 171 11.39 -8.49 -0.51
N LYS A 172 10.94 -8.74 0.73
CA LYS A 172 11.64 -9.58 1.71
C LYS A 172 10.64 -10.59 2.25
N PRO A 173 10.57 -11.80 1.67
CA PRO A 173 9.69 -12.86 2.13
C PRO A 173 10.12 -13.42 3.49
#